data_cbc221d9177430f2bfcbf7f705e85aab
#
_entry.id   cbc221d9177430f2bfcbf7f705e85aab
#
_cell.length_a   1.000
_cell.length_b   1.000
_cell.length_c   1.000
_cell.angle_alpha   90.00
_cell.angle_beta   90.00
_cell.angle_gamma   90.00
#
_symmetry.space_group_name_H-M   'P 1'
#
loop_
_entity.id
_entity.type
_entity.pdbx_description
1 polymer ?
#
loop_
_entity_poly.entity_id
_entity_poly.type
_entity_poly.pdbx_seq_one_letter_code
_entity_poly.pdbx_strand_id
1 'polypeptide(L)'
;SQAEDEGLLAVGGDLRLDRILLAYSMGIFPWYSDGQPLLWWSPNPRAILIPDQVHISKSLRRTIKNHKFSVRFDTQFADVIRNCSTTKRDGQGGTWITDEMIAAYCGLHGAGFAHSVETYHQEELVGGLYGISLGKAFFGESMFSHQTDASKIALVMLAELTGRLGFDFIDCQLPTEHLSSMGADEISREDYLVKLGFALSNQTFQGNWSKYNVF
;
A
#
# COMPACT_ATOMS: atom_id res chain seq x y z
N SER A 1 -18.41 -7.97 -13.20
CA SER A 1 -18.41 -7.15 -11.97
C SER A 1 -19.73 -6.41 -11.86
N GLN A 2 -20.31 -6.33 -10.65
CA GLN A 2 -21.57 -5.59 -10.42
C GLN A 2 -21.33 -4.13 -9.99
N ALA A 3 -20.06 -3.72 -9.84
CA ALA A 3 -19.71 -2.37 -9.46
C ALA A 3 -19.93 -1.42 -10.64
N GLU A 4 -20.50 -0.24 -10.35
CA GLU A 4 -20.54 0.89 -11.28
C GLU A 4 -19.12 1.37 -11.64
N ASP A 5 -18.97 2.28 -12.61
CA ASP A 5 -17.65 2.76 -13.04
C ASP A 5 -16.87 3.43 -11.89
N GLU A 6 -17.57 4.14 -11.00
CA GLU A 6 -16.98 4.71 -9.77
C GLU A 6 -16.46 3.65 -8.79
N GLY A 7 -16.96 2.42 -8.86
CA GLY A 7 -16.42 1.27 -8.16
C GLY A 7 -17.02 0.97 -6.80
N LEU A 8 -18.04 1.69 -6.31
CA LEU A 8 -18.73 1.31 -5.08
C LEU A 8 -19.46 -0.02 -5.29
N LEU A 9 -19.17 -1.00 -4.41
CA LEU A 9 -19.69 -2.35 -4.54
C LEU A 9 -20.65 -2.74 -3.40
N ALA A 10 -20.34 -2.37 -2.17
CA ALA A 10 -21.12 -2.75 -0.99
C ALA A 10 -21.00 -1.72 0.14
N VAL A 11 -22.01 -1.74 1.04
CA VAL A 11 -22.10 -0.88 2.21
C VAL A 11 -22.32 -1.73 3.46
N GLY A 12 -21.64 -1.40 4.55
CA GLY A 12 -21.76 -2.10 5.83
C GLY A 12 -20.79 -3.29 5.97
N GLY A 13 -21.10 -4.18 6.91
CA GLY A 13 -20.21 -5.27 7.30
C GLY A 13 -19.30 -4.90 8.48
N ASP A 14 -18.12 -5.47 8.55
CA ASP A 14 -17.12 -5.26 9.60
C ASP A 14 -15.70 -5.34 9.05
N LEU A 15 -14.72 -4.95 9.85
CA LEU A 15 -13.29 -5.00 9.52
C LEU A 15 -12.60 -6.25 10.11
N ARG A 16 -13.29 -7.36 10.23
CA ARG A 16 -12.67 -8.61 10.65
C ARG A 16 -11.61 -9.05 9.65
N LEU A 17 -10.53 -9.64 10.17
CA LEU A 17 -9.38 -10.07 9.38
C LEU A 17 -9.77 -10.96 8.20
N ASP A 18 -10.62 -11.95 8.43
CA ASP A 18 -11.12 -12.89 7.41
C ASP A 18 -11.89 -12.16 6.29
N ARG A 19 -12.72 -11.17 6.65
CA ARG A 19 -13.46 -10.36 5.67
C ARG A 19 -12.55 -9.47 4.86
N ILE A 20 -11.58 -8.80 5.51
CA ILE A 20 -10.61 -7.95 4.80
C ILE A 20 -9.82 -8.79 3.81
N LEU A 21 -9.23 -9.92 4.23
CA LEU A 21 -8.46 -10.78 3.35
C LEU A 21 -9.30 -11.32 2.17
N LEU A 22 -10.56 -11.70 2.43
CA LEU A 22 -11.48 -12.10 1.37
C LEU A 22 -11.75 -10.96 0.39
N ALA A 23 -12.00 -9.74 0.88
CA ALA A 23 -12.24 -8.57 0.04
C ALA A 23 -11.03 -8.31 -0.89
N TYR A 24 -9.81 -8.26 -0.32
CA TYR A 24 -8.60 -8.05 -1.12
C TYR A 24 -8.36 -9.17 -2.14
N SER A 25 -8.68 -10.41 -1.79
CA SER A 25 -8.59 -11.53 -2.76
C SER A 25 -9.56 -11.41 -3.93
N MET A 26 -10.59 -10.59 -3.80
CA MET A 26 -11.58 -10.27 -4.85
C MET A 26 -11.32 -8.91 -5.53
N GLY A 27 -10.21 -8.24 -5.22
CA GLY A 27 -9.87 -6.91 -5.75
C GLY A 27 -10.68 -5.77 -5.12
N ILE A 28 -11.23 -5.99 -3.93
CA ILE A 28 -12.10 -5.07 -3.20
C ILE A 28 -11.35 -4.56 -1.97
N PHE A 29 -11.50 -3.26 -1.65
CA PHE A 29 -10.89 -2.67 -0.47
C PHE A 29 -11.88 -1.75 0.27
N PRO A 30 -11.72 -1.56 1.59
CA PRO A 30 -12.52 -0.62 2.36
C PRO A 30 -12.00 0.80 2.20
N TRP A 31 -12.90 1.76 1.95
CA TRP A 31 -12.57 3.17 1.92
C TRP A 31 -13.80 4.00 2.29
N TYR A 32 -13.75 4.66 3.44
CA TYR A 32 -14.85 5.45 4.00
C TYR A 32 -14.28 6.50 4.97
N SER A 33 -15.03 7.56 5.26
CA SER A 33 -14.64 8.60 6.21
C SER A 33 -15.32 8.38 7.56
N ASP A 34 -14.76 8.99 8.60
CA ASP A 34 -15.38 8.97 9.93
C ASP A 34 -16.84 9.44 9.90
N GLY A 35 -17.71 8.74 10.63
CA GLY A 35 -19.16 8.99 10.61
C GLY A 35 -19.91 8.42 9.40
N GLN A 36 -19.24 7.83 8.42
CA GLN A 36 -19.86 7.13 7.30
C GLN A 36 -19.96 5.61 7.60
N PRO A 37 -20.94 4.91 7.01
CA PRO A 37 -20.91 3.45 7.03
C PRO A 37 -19.66 2.93 6.29
N LEU A 38 -19.24 1.73 6.64
CA LEU A 38 -18.14 1.04 5.93
C LEU A 38 -18.52 0.84 4.45
N LEU A 39 -17.69 1.32 3.54
CA LEU A 39 -17.87 1.24 2.10
C LEU A 39 -16.78 0.37 1.48
N TRP A 40 -17.16 -0.48 0.53
CA TRP A 40 -16.28 -1.41 -0.18
C TRP A 40 -16.21 -1.08 -1.66
N TRP A 41 -14.99 -0.96 -2.19
CA TRP A 41 -14.73 -0.42 -3.52
C TRP A 41 -13.93 -1.36 -4.41
N SER A 42 -14.24 -1.32 -5.70
CA SER A 42 -13.44 -1.93 -6.77
C SER A 42 -13.49 -1.01 -8.00
N PRO A 43 -12.67 0.05 -8.04
CA PRO A 43 -12.73 1.08 -9.09
C PRO A 43 -12.31 0.57 -10.47
N ASN A 44 -12.71 1.33 -11.49
CA ASN A 44 -12.30 1.16 -12.88
C ASN A 44 -12.02 2.55 -13.49
N PRO A 45 -10.80 2.86 -13.95
CA PRO A 45 -9.62 1.98 -14.02
C PRO A 45 -9.00 1.67 -12.65
N ARG A 46 -8.09 0.69 -12.63
CA ARG A 46 -7.27 0.33 -11.48
C ARG A 46 -5.83 0.75 -11.73
N ALA A 47 -5.21 1.44 -10.77
CA ALA A 47 -3.81 1.80 -10.84
C ALA A 47 -2.94 0.68 -10.25
N ILE A 48 -1.93 0.25 -11.01
CA ILE A 48 -0.93 -0.74 -10.57
C ILE A 48 0.48 -0.26 -10.87
N LEU A 49 1.45 -0.75 -10.11
CA LEU A 49 2.88 -0.51 -10.31
C LEU A 49 3.59 -1.86 -10.45
N ILE A 50 4.32 -2.05 -11.53
CA ILE A 50 5.17 -3.24 -11.71
C ILE A 50 6.49 -2.98 -10.99
N PRO A 51 6.94 -3.86 -10.07
CA PRO A 51 8.14 -3.61 -9.25
C PRO A 51 9.37 -3.21 -10.05
N ASP A 52 9.67 -3.92 -11.14
CA ASP A 52 10.85 -3.66 -11.97
C ASP A 52 10.71 -2.43 -12.89
N GLN A 53 9.54 -1.79 -12.93
CA GLN A 53 9.26 -0.64 -13.80
C GLN A 53 9.12 0.68 -13.04
N VAL A 54 9.48 0.70 -11.74
CA VAL A 54 9.45 1.93 -10.94
C VAL A 54 10.34 3.00 -11.54
N HIS A 55 9.75 4.15 -11.85
CA HIS A 55 10.49 5.30 -12.37
C HIS A 55 11.19 6.06 -11.23
N ILE A 56 12.52 6.07 -11.27
CA ILE A 56 13.35 6.82 -10.32
C ILE A 56 13.93 8.05 -11.01
N SER A 57 13.39 9.24 -10.68
CA SER A 57 13.86 10.51 -11.24
C SER A 57 15.34 10.76 -10.91
N LYS A 58 15.99 11.64 -11.68
CA LYS A 58 17.40 12.01 -11.44
C LYS A 58 17.64 12.58 -10.04
N SER A 59 16.69 13.39 -9.53
CA SER A 59 16.76 13.95 -8.17
C SER A 59 16.64 12.87 -7.10
N LEU A 60 15.64 11.99 -7.22
CA LEU A 60 15.42 10.89 -6.27
C LEU A 60 16.63 9.93 -6.26
N ARG A 61 17.18 9.60 -7.44
CA ARG A 61 18.38 8.77 -7.54
C ARG A 61 19.59 9.40 -6.81
N ARG A 62 19.72 10.74 -6.85
CA ARG A 62 20.76 11.44 -6.09
C ARG A 62 20.50 11.37 -4.58
N THR A 63 19.25 11.53 -4.14
CA THR A 63 18.88 11.40 -2.72
C THR A 63 19.21 10.00 -2.19
N ILE A 64 18.90 8.94 -2.95
CA ILE A 64 19.25 7.54 -2.61
C ILE A 64 20.76 7.36 -2.52
N LYS A 65 21.51 7.81 -3.52
CA LYS A 65 22.99 7.67 -3.57
C LYS A 65 23.72 8.41 -2.43
N ASN A 66 23.13 9.48 -1.91
CA ASN A 66 23.73 10.23 -0.80
C ASN A 66 23.51 9.57 0.57
N HIS A 67 22.86 8.40 0.63
CA HIS A 67 22.56 7.66 1.86
C HIS A 67 21.95 8.53 2.98
N LYS A 68 21.13 9.52 2.57
CA LYS A 68 20.47 10.42 3.51
C LYS A 68 19.51 9.69 4.43
N PHE A 69 18.89 8.63 3.94
CA PHE A 69 17.86 7.85 4.63
C PHE A 69 18.29 6.40 4.78
N SER A 70 17.92 5.78 5.89
CA SER A 70 17.89 4.33 6.06
C SER A 70 16.45 3.82 5.96
N VAL A 71 16.28 2.57 5.51
CA VAL A 71 14.96 1.97 5.33
C VAL A 71 14.90 0.67 6.12
N ARG A 72 13.76 0.44 6.79
CA ARG A 72 13.47 -0.78 7.52
C ARG A 72 12.08 -1.30 7.12
N PHE A 73 11.84 -2.59 7.33
CA PHE A 73 10.58 -3.24 7.08
C PHE A 73 10.04 -3.80 8.39
N ASP A 74 8.76 -3.62 8.66
CA ASP A 74 8.02 -4.21 9.79
C ASP A 74 8.61 -3.94 11.17
N THR A 75 9.25 -2.78 11.36
CA THR A 75 9.83 -2.40 12.66
C THR A 75 8.90 -1.52 13.48
N GLN A 76 8.09 -0.67 12.83
CA GLN A 76 7.19 0.29 13.48
C GLN A 76 5.85 0.43 12.74
N PHE A 77 5.18 -0.68 12.42
CA PHE A 77 3.93 -0.69 11.67
C PHE A 77 2.87 0.26 12.25
N ALA A 78 2.65 0.19 13.58
CA ALA A 78 1.65 1.01 14.25
C ALA A 78 1.94 2.52 14.13
N ASP A 79 3.20 2.92 14.11
CA ASP A 79 3.57 4.32 13.95
C ASP A 79 3.44 4.77 12.48
N VAL A 80 3.74 3.89 11.53
CA VAL A 80 3.53 4.16 10.10
C VAL A 80 2.05 4.42 9.82
N ILE A 81 1.13 3.53 10.22
CA ILE A 81 -0.30 3.71 9.97
C ILE A 81 -0.87 4.95 10.67
N ARG A 82 -0.43 5.27 11.90
CA ARG A 82 -0.81 6.50 12.60
C ARG A 82 -0.32 7.76 11.88
N ASN A 83 0.93 7.78 11.40
CA ASN A 83 1.42 8.90 10.60
C ASN A 83 0.64 9.05 9.29
N CYS A 84 0.27 7.95 8.64
CA CYS A 84 -0.61 7.99 7.46
C CYS A 84 -1.99 8.57 7.80
N SER A 85 -2.56 8.27 8.98
CA SER A 85 -3.88 8.76 9.39
C SER A 85 -3.91 10.26 9.69
N THR A 86 -2.78 10.85 10.08
CA THR A 86 -2.67 12.29 10.39
C THR A 86 -2.17 13.13 9.20
N THR A 87 -1.77 12.48 8.10
CA THR A 87 -1.26 13.19 6.92
C THR A 87 -2.40 13.96 6.23
N LYS A 88 -2.25 15.27 6.14
CA LYS A 88 -3.18 16.14 5.37
C LYS A 88 -3.04 15.84 3.88
N ARG A 89 -4.17 15.66 3.22
CA ARG A 89 -4.25 15.49 1.75
C ARG A 89 -5.11 16.59 1.17
N ASP A 90 -4.63 17.19 0.09
CA ASP A 90 -5.37 18.24 -0.60
C ASP A 90 -6.71 17.70 -1.08
N GLY A 91 -7.78 18.45 -0.83
CA GLY A 91 -9.16 18.10 -1.21
C GLY A 91 -9.88 17.09 -0.31
N GLN A 92 -9.27 16.61 0.79
CA GLN A 92 -9.92 15.72 1.76
C GLN A 92 -10.13 16.44 3.09
N GLY A 93 -11.40 16.53 3.54
CA GLY A 93 -11.80 17.18 4.79
C GLY A 93 -11.45 16.41 6.08
N GLY A 94 -10.69 15.32 5.98
CA GLY A 94 -10.31 14.45 7.10
C GLY A 94 -9.49 13.25 6.63
N THR A 95 -9.24 12.31 7.55
CA THR A 95 -8.60 11.03 7.20
C THR A 95 -9.67 9.95 7.00
N TRP A 96 -9.43 9.04 6.06
CA TRP A 96 -10.21 7.82 5.91
C TRP A 96 -9.65 6.66 6.78
N ILE A 97 -8.47 6.85 7.39
CA ILE A 97 -7.86 5.86 8.26
C ILE A 97 -8.37 6.10 9.69
N THR A 98 -9.49 5.49 10.02
CA THR A 98 -10.14 5.58 11.34
C THR A 98 -9.41 4.72 12.37
N ASP A 99 -9.72 4.90 13.67
CA ASP A 99 -9.16 4.06 14.73
C ASP A 99 -9.51 2.57 14.54
N GLU A 100 -10.70 2.27 14.00
CA GLU A 100 -11.10 0.89 13.66
C GLU A 100 -10.22 0.31 12.54
N MET A 101 -9.91 1.12 11.52
CA MET A 101 -8.97 0.73 10.46
C MET A 101 -7.58 0.48 11.03
N ILE A 102 -7.07 1.37 11.89
CA ILE A 102 -5.76 1.19 12.54
C ILE A 102 -5.73 -0.13 13.31
N ALA A 103 -6.75 -0.40 14.13
CA ALA A 103 -6.83 -1.65 14.90
C ALA A 103 -6.88 -2.89 13.99
N ALA A 104 -7.70 -2.86 12.92
CA ALA A 104 -7.83 -3.96 11.97
C ALA A 104 -6.52 -4.26 11.23
N TYR A 105 -5.83 -3.23 10.72
CA TYR A 105 -4.57 -3.40 9.98
C TYR A 105 -3.40 -3.76 10.90
N CYS A 106 -3.37 -3.29 12.16
CA CYS A 106 -2.44 -3.81 13.16
C CYS A 106 -2.68 -5.30 13.46
N GLY A 107 -3.94 -5.74 13.48
CA GLY A 107 -4.30 -7.16 13.58
C GLY A 107 -3.80 -7.97 12.38
N LEU A 108 -3.95 -7.46 11.16
CA LEU A 108 -3.41 -8.06 9.93
C LEU A 108 -1.88 -8.14 9.96
N HIS A 109 -1.21 -7.10 10.48
CA HIS A 109 0.23 -7.10 10.66
C HIS A 109 0.67 -8.18 11.67
N GLY A 110 -0.02 -8.28 12.82
CA GLY A 110 0.24 -9.33 13.81
C GLY A 110 0.02 -10.75 13.26
N ALA A 111 -0.88 -10.91 12.30
CA ALA A 111 -1.11 -12.16 11.57
C ALA A 111 -0.13 -12.37 10.39
N GLY A 112 0.73 -11.40 10.09
CA GLY A 112 1.77 -11.49 9.06
C GLY A 112 1.29 -11.24 7.63
N PHE A 113 0.16 -10.56 7.44
CA PHE A 113 -0.38 -10.21 6.13
C PHE A 113 -0.19 -8.72 5.77
N ALA A 114 -0.15 -7.82 6.76
CA ALA A 114 0.12 -6.43 6.52
C ALA A 114 1.57 -6.09 6.89
N HIS A 115 2.18 -5.22 6.08
CA HIS A 115 3.59 -4.87 6.17
C HIS A 115 3.78 -3.36 6.04
N SER A 116 4.83 -2.87 6.69
CA SER A 116 5.26 -1.48 6.57
C SER A 116 6.67 -1.36 6.02
N VAL A 117 6.92 -0.23 5.37
CA VAL A 117 8.26 0.21 4.97
C VAL A 117 8.50 1.55 5.62
N GLU A 118 9.50 1.63 6.46
CA GLU A 118 9.86 2.82 7.24
C GLU A 118 11.08 3.50 6.67
N THR A 119 11.02 4.82 6.52
CA THR A 119 12.16 5.65 6.11
C THR A 119 12.62 6.50 7.27
N TYR A 120 13.87 6.35 7.65
CA TYR A 120 14.48 7.06 8.78
C TYR A 120 15.53 8.05 8.31
N HIS A 121 15.61 9.18 9.03
CA HIS A 121 16.71 10.11 8.95
C HIS A 121 17.25 10.34 10.37
N GLN A 122 18.52 9.99 10.63
CA GLN A 122 19.12 10.07 11.96
C GLN A 122 18.27 9.39 13.06
N GLU A 123 17.83 8.16 12.81
CA GLU A 123 16.95 7.34 13.68
C GLU A 123 15.54 7.91 13.91
N GLU A 124 15.17 9.03 13.29
CA GLU A 124 13.82 9.57 13.31
C GLU A 124 13.01 9.00 12.14
N LEU A 125 11.79 8.53 12.40
CA LEU A 125 10.85 8.05 11.37
C LEU A 125 10.27 9.25 10.61
N VAL A 126 10.72 9.44 9.36
CA VAL A 126 10.40 10.64 8.57
C VAL A 126 9.54 10.36 7.33
N GLY A 127 9.25 9.11 7.06
CA GLY A 127 8.37 8.69 5.97
C GLY A 127 8.12 7.20 6.02
N GLY A 128 7.20 6.74 5.22
CA GLY A 128 6.88 5.32 5.11
C GLY A 128 5.59 5.07 4.38
N LEU A 129 5.29 3.80 4.22
CA LEU A 129 4.04 3.29 3.65
C LEU A 129 3.67 1.98 4.36
N TYR A 130 2.40 1.60 4.22
CA TYR A 130 1.96 0.27 4.62
C TYR A 130 1.01 -0.33 3.58
N GLY A 131 0.82 -1.64 3.66
CA GLY A 131 -0.07 -2.36 2.78
C GLY A 131 -0.22 -3.82 3.17
N ILE A 132 -0.94 -4.57 2.34
CA ILE A 132 -1.24 -5.99 2.53
C ILE A 132 -0.51 -6.81 1.46
N SER A 133 0.00 -7.98 1.82
CA SER A 133 0.60 -8.96 0.93
C SER A 133 -0.30 -10.19 0.83
N LEU A 134 -0.75 -10.55 -0.38
CA LEU A 134 -1.46 -11.80 -0.67
C LEU A 134 -0.92 -12.41 -1.97
N GLY A 135 -0.51 -13.66 -1.90
CA GLY A 135 0.15 -14.31 -3.04
C GLY A 135 1.37 -13.50 -3.50
N LYS A 136 1.38 -13.13 -4.76
CA LYS A 136 2.39 -12.26 -5.37
C LYS A 136 1.87 -10.86 -5.72
N ALA A 137 0.83 -10.39 -5.00
CA ALA A 137 0.34 -9.02 -5.07
C ALA A 137 0.59 -8.30 -3.73
N PHE A 138 1.04 -7.05 -3.82
CA PHE A 138 1.11 -6.15 -2.68
C PHE A 138 0.08 -5.04 -2.87
N PHE A 139 -0.79 -4.82 -1.89
CA PHE A 139 -1.83 -3.79 -1.92
C PHE A 139 -1.35 -2.61 -1.08
N GLY A 140 -0.90 -1.54 -1.73
CA GLY A 140 -0.44 -0.33 -1.07
C GLY A 140 -1.62 0.48 -0.56
N GLU A 141 -1.69 0.71 0.75
CA GLU A 141 -2.82 1.39 1.38
C GLU A 141 -2.61 2.90 1.46
N SER A 142 -1.52 3.29 2.06
CA SER A 142 -1.24 4.69 2.31
C SER A 142 0.25 4.92 2.56
N MET A 143 0.67 6.17 2.35
CA MET A 143 2.03 6.62 2.65
C MET A 143 2.00 8.01 3.29
N PHE A 144 3.06 8.32 4.04
CA PHE A 144 3.30 9.64 4.62
C PHE A 144 4.75 10.10 4.38
N SER A 145 4.98 11.40 4.45
CA SER A 145 6.29 11.99 4.25
C SER A 145 6.45 13.27 5.08
N HIS A 146 7.30 13.25 6.08
CA HIS A 146 7.68 14.43 6.87
C HIS A 146 8.91 15.13 6.29
N GLN A 147 9.69 14.44 5.47
CA GLN A 147 10.81 15.01 4.72
C GLN A 147 10.67 14.70 3.22
N THR A 148 11.12 15.62 2.38
CA THR A 148 11.12 15.46 0.91
C THR A 148 11.74 14.12 0.50
N ASP A 149 11.07 13.41 -0.39
CA ASP A 149 11.43 12.11 -0.95
C ASP A 149 11.28 10.90 0.00
N ALA A 150 11.00 11.08 1.30
CA ALA A 150 10.99 9.96 2.25
C ALA A 150 9.96 8.87 1.88
N SER A 151 8.72 9.22 1.50
CA SER A 151 7.73 8.24 1.04
C SER A 151 8.08 7.62 -0.31
N LYS A 152 8.71 8.39 -1.22
CA LYS A 152 9.18 7.86 -2.52
C LYS A 152 10.26 6.81 -2.32
N ILE A 153 11.17 7.03 -1.38
CA ILE A 153 12.21 6.06 -1.03
C ILE A 153 11.59 4.80 -0.46
N ALA A 154 10.60 4.91 0.44
CA ALA A 154 9.85 3.75 0.93
C ALA A 154 9.24 2.94 -0.23
N LEU A 155 8.61 3.60 -1.22
CA LEU A 155 8.03 2.93 -2.38
C LEU A 155 9.09 2.27 -3.28
N VAL A 156 10.22 2.94 -3.52
CA VAL A 156 11.34 2.34 -4.29
C VAL A 156 11.87 1.09 -3.59
N MET A 157 12.07 1.13 -2.27
CA MET A 157 12.58 0.00 -1.51
C MET A 157 11.57 -1.14 -1.42
N LEU A 158 10.26 -0.82 -1.32
CA LEU A 158 9.20 -1.83 -1.45
C LEU A 158 9.28 -2.51 -2.82
N ALA A 159 9.35 -1.74 -3.90
CA ALA A 159 9.42 -2.28 -5.24
C ALA A 159 10.68 -3.15 -5.45
N GLU A 160 11.83 -2.73 -4.93
CA GLU A 160 13.05 -3.53 -4.98
C GLU A 160 12.91 -4.86 -4.22
N LEU A 161 12.33 -4.83 -3.01
CA LEU A 161 12.08 -6.06 -2.25
C LEU A 161 11.08 -6.97 -2.97
N THR A 162 9.94 -6.43 -3.38
CA THR A 162 8.88 -7.20 -4.06
C THR A 162 9.35 -7.75 -5.41
N GLY A 163 10.15 -7.00 -6.18
CA GLY A 163 10.79 -7.48 -7.40
C GLY A 163 11.70 -8.67 -7.14
N ARG A 164 12.59 -8.60 -6.13
CA ARG A 164 13.47 -9.73 -5.74
C ARG A 164 12.69 -10.96 -5.26
N LEU A 165 11.54 -10.76 -4.62
CA LEU A 165 10.66 -11.84 -4.16
C LEU A 165 9.74 -12.36 -5.29
N GLY A 166 9.76 -11.75 -6.47
CA GLY A 166 9.01 -12.14 -7.66
C GLY A 166 7.52 -11.83 -7.54
N PHE A 167 7.16 -10.69 -6.93
CA PHE A 167 5.80 -10.18 -6.96
C PHE A 167 5.43 -9.73 -8.37
N ASP A 168 4.16 -9.93 -8.75
CA ASP A 168 3.66 -9.59 -10.07
C ASP A 168 3.35 -8.09 -10.18
N PHE A 169 2.80 -7.48 -9.12
CA PHE A 169 2.48 -6.04 -9.07
C PHE A 169 2.26 -5.51 -7.64
N ILE A 170 2.33 -4.18 -7.53
CA ILE A 170 1.85 -3.40 -6.39
C ILE A 170 0.56 -2.72 -6.83
N ASP A 171 -0.54 -3.04 -6.16
CA ASP A 171 -1.85 -2.42 -6.36
C ASP A 171 -1.87 -1.04 -5.68
N CYS A 172 -2.09 0.00 -6.46
CA CYS A 172 -2.17 1.39 -5.99
C CYS A 172 -3.63 1.90 -5.91
N GLN A 173 -4.61 1.06 -6.18
CA GLN A 173 -6.05 1.28 -6.23
C GLN A 173 -6.45 2.40 -7.21
N LEU A 174 -6.20 3.64 -6.87
CA LEU A 174 -6.61 4.81 -7.64
C LEU A 174 -5.39 5.51 -8.26
N PRO A 175 -5.52 6.03 -9.48
CA PRO A 175 -4.46 6.81 -10.11
C PRO A 175 -4.29 8.16 -9.39
N THR A 176 -3.05 8.53 -9.16
CA THR A 176 -2.66 9.85 -8.67
C THR A 176 -1.44 10.35 -9.45
N GLU A 177 -1.30 11.67 -9.61
CA GLU A 177 -0.13 12.25 -10.27
C GLU A 177 1.19 11.76 -9.66
N HIS A 178 1.20 11.61 -8.33
CA HIS A 178 2.37 11.10 -7.61
C HIS A 178 2.73 9.68 -8.06
N LEU A 179 1.78 8.75 -8.06
CA LEU A 179 2.00 7.36 -8.44
C LEU A 179 2.31 7.22 -9.92
N SER A 180 1.62 7.97 -10.79
CA SER A 180 1.94 8.02 -12.23
C SER A 180 3.36 8.52 -12.49
N SER A 181 3.84 9.51 -11.72
CA SER A 181 5.23 9.99 -11.79
C SER A 181 6.27 8.94 -11.36
N MET A 182 5.84 7.95 -10.58
CA MET A 182 6.65 6.82 -10.12
C MET A 182 6.51 5.58 -11.02
N GLY A 183 5.74 5.67 -12.12
CA GLY A 183 5.59 4.60 -13.11
C GLY A 183 4.36 3.71 -12.91
N ALA A 184 3.36 4.15 -12.13
CA ALA A 184 2.10 3.44 -12.07
C ALA A 184 1.30 3.61 -13.35
N ASP A 185 0.73 2.51 -13.84
CA ASP A 185 -0.12 2.43 -15.02
C ASP A 185 -1.58 2.17 -14.62
N GLU A 186 -2.49 2.63 -15.46
CA GLU A 186 -3.92 2.37 -15.33
C GLU A 186 -4.31 1.19 -16.23
N ILE A 187 -5.00 0.21 -15.66
CA ILE A 187 -5.54 -0.93 -16.40
C ILE A 187 -7.04 -1.08 -16.13
N SER A 188 -7.75 -1.78 -17.02
CA SER A 188 -9.15 -2.09 -16.79
C SER A 188 -9.31 -2.97 -15.54
N ARG A 189 -10.45 -2.84 -14.83
CA ARG A 189 -10.78 -3.74 -13.72
C ARG A 189 -10.78 -5.20 -14.14
N GLU A 190 -11.17 -5.51 -15.38
CA GLU A 190 -11.15 -6.87 -15.91
C GLU A 190 -9.72 -7.42 -16.00
N ASP A 191 -8.80 -6.68 -16.62
CA ASP A 191 -7.39 -7.07 -16.70
C ASP A 191 -6.74 -7.16 -15.31
N TYR A 192 -7.10 -6.25 -14.40
CA TYR A 192 -6.65 -6.29 -13.01
C TYR A 192 -7.09 -7.59 -12.31
N LEU A 193 -8.37 -7.99 -12.44
CA LEU A 193 -8.87 -9.20 -11.80
C LEU A 193 -8.22 -10.48 -12.38
N VAL A 194 -7.90 -10.50 -13.67
CA VAL A 194 -7.12 -11.59 -14.29
C VAL A 194 -5.72 -11.65 -13.66
N LYS A 195 -5.01 -10.52 -13.59
CA LYS A 195 -3.67 -10.45 -12.97
C LYS A 195 -3.71 -10.86 -11.50
N LEU A 196 -4.71 -10.39 -10.76
CA LEU A 196 -4.92 -10.73 -9.35
C LEU A 196 -5.11 -12.25 -9.17
N GLY A 197 -5.93 -12.88 -10.02
CA GLY A 197 -6.12 -14.33 -9.98
C GLY A 197 -4.81 -15.12 -10.14
N PHE A 198 -3.93 -14.68 -11.05
CA PHE A 198 -2.60 -15.28 -11.21
C PHE A 198 -1.71 -15.04 -9.99
N ALA A 199 -1.65 -13.83 -9.47
CA ALA A 199 -0.85 -13.51 -8.29
C ALA A 199 -1.27 -14.33 -7.07
N LEU A 200 -2.58 -14.47 -6.83
CA LEU A 200 -3.15 -15.23 -5.71
C LEU A 200 -2.98 -16.76 -5.83
N SER A 201 -2.69 -17.29 -7.01
CA SER A 201 -2.37 -18.72 -7.19
C SER A 201 -1.03 -19.12 -6.56
N ASN A 202 -0.24 -18.15 -6.12
CA ASN A 202 1.05 -18.33 -5.47
C ASN A 202 0.93 -18.26 -3.94
N GLN A 203 1.92 -18.84 -3.25
CA GLN A 203 2.00 -18.77 -1.80
C GLN A 203 2.23 -17.31 -1.35
N THR A 204 1.51 -16.88 -0.32
CA THR A 204 1.70 -15.58 0.33
C THR A 204 3.01 -15.54 1.12
N PHE A 205 3.74 -14.45 0.99
CA PHE A 205 4.92 -14.15 1.82
C PHE A 205 4.48 -13.66 3.21
N GLN A 206 3.84 -14.56 3.96
CA GLN A 206 3.32 -14.29 5.29
C GLN A 206 4.43 -14.24 6.34
N GLY A 207 4.20 -13.48 7.40
CA GLY A 207 5.12 -13.32 8.53
C GLY A 207 5.89 -12.00 8.49
N ASN A 208 6.72 -11.75 9.49
CA ASN A 208 7.41 -10.47 9.65
C ASN A 208 8.52 -10.28 8.59
N TRP A 209 8.51 -9.14 7.90
CA TRP A 209 9.46 -8.79 6.85
C TRP A 209 10.74 -8.13 7.38
N SER A 210 10.87 -7.91 8.70
CA SER A 210 12.14 -7.39 9.26
C SER A 210 13.35 -8.27 8.97
N LYS A 211 13.14 -9.56 8.65
CA LYS A 211 14.17 -10.47 8.15
C LYS A 211 14.82 -10.04 6.84
N TYR A 212 14.20 -9.11 6.11
CA TYR A 212 14.73 -8.55 4.87
C TYR A 212 15.46 -7.22 5.07
N ASN A 213 15.64 -6.73 6.31
CA ASN A 213 16.38 -5.51 6.66
C ASN A 213 17.92 -5.64 6.47
N VAL A 214 18.34 -6.23 5.36
CA VAL A 214 19.76 -6.43 5.02
C VAL A 214 20.09 -5.51 3.85
N PHE A 215 20.04 -4.18 4.13
CA PHE A 215 20.40 -3.15 3.15
C PHE A 215 21.40 -2.16 3.74
#